data_17771e159bf2535564f188307a06f19a
#
_entry.id   17771e159bf2535564f188307a06f19a
#
_cell.length_a   1.000
_cell.length_b   1.000
_cell.length_c   1.000
_cell.angle_alpha   90.00
_cell.angle_beta   90.00
_cell.angle_gamma   90.00
#
_symmetry.space_group_name_H-M   'P 1'
#
loop_
_entity.id
_entity.type
_entity.pdbx_description
1 polymer ?
#
loop_
_entity_poly.entity_id
_entity_poly.type
_entity_poly.pdbx_seq_one_letter_code
_entity_poly.pdbx_strand_id
1 'polypeptide(L)'
;MNFANRLTEETGFVEPLQSQGEVGLAPRTIAFATIQDECSAVAAAIKNKIDQGVKASEIAVLYRVNGQSEAIENALAQAGVDYQVRGGERFFNRVEIQAAIRAIRAEAASPSEKPVFQAVSEICRSLGWSTQPPAEAGVLREKWESLNSLLAITDELPAEATIADFAVELDERQRSQHEPIKAAVTLSTIHAAKGLEWQIVHMIGLTEGYLPITYATTEAELREEKRLMYVGITRAKNEITLTWAKRDATSTRDREPSRFFNQLLARG
;
A
#
# COMPACT_ATOMS: atom_id res chain seq x y z
N MET A 1 -11.02 -9.54 18.24
CA MET A 1 -11.95 -10.52 17.60
C MET A 1 -13.36 -9.97 17.42
N ASN A 2 -14.05 -9.45 18.44
CA ASN A 2 -15.43 -8.91 18.28
C ASN A 2 -15.55 -7.87 17.16
N PHE A 3 -14.55 -7.02 16.97
CA PHE A 3 -14.52 -6.03 15.89
C PHE A 3 -14.47 -6.69 14.51
N ALA A 4 -13.61 -7.69 14.32
CA ALA A 4 -13.50 -8.42 13.06
C ALA A 4 -14.76 -9.24 12.75
N ASN A 5 -15.37 -9.86 13.78
CA ASN A 5 -16.57 -10.68 13.61
C ASN A 5 -17.78 -9.90 13.04
N ARG A 6 -17.81 -8.57 13.22
CA ARG A 6 -18.84 -7.72 12.59
C ARG A 6 -18.86 -7.83 11.05
N LEU A 7 -17.74 -8.15 10.43
CA LEU A 7 -17.68 -8.40 8.98
C LEU A 7 -18.30 -9.72 8.56
N THR A 8 -18.45 -10.68 9.48
CA THR A 8 -18.93 -12.05 9.15
C THR A 8 -20.40 -12.26 9.49
N GLU A 9 -21.02 -11.41 10.32
CA GLU A 9 -22.41 -11.57 10.80
C GLU A 9 -23.46 -11.63 9.67
N GLU A 10 -23.21 -10.96 8.53
CA GLU A 10 -24.16 -10.93 7.41
C GLU A 10 -23.91 -12.04 6.36
N THR A 11 -22.81 -12.76 6.42
CA THR A 11 -22.41 -13.69 5.35
C THR A 11 -22.82 -15.13 5.59
N GLY A 12 -23.37 -15.45 6.78
CA GLY A 12 -23.74 -16.83 7.14
C GLY A 12 -22.55 -17.81 7.21
N PHE A 13 -21.32 -17.28 7.12
CA PHE A 13 -20.11 -18.07 7.16
C PHE A 13 -19.45 -17.97 8.52
N VAL A 14 -19.22 -19.15 9.10
CA VAL A 14 -18.32 -19.44 10.22
C VAL A 14 -18.86 -18.98 11.59
N GLU A 15 -18.84 -19.90 12.53
CA GLU A 15 -18.93 -19.57 13.96
C GLU A 15 -18.00 -18.40 14.29
N PRO A 16 -18.45 -17.37 15.04
CA PRO A 16 -17.62 -16.24 15.41
C PRO A 16 -16.34 -16.74 16.06
N LEU A 17 -15.18 -16.37 15.48
CA LEU A 17 -13.91 -16.76 16.07
C LEU A 17 -13.79 -16.18 17.47
N GLN A 18 -13.50 -17.02 18.44
CA GLN A 18 -13.20 -16.59 19.79
C GLN A 18 -11.71 -16.28 19.94
N SER A 19 -11.40 -15.13 20.55
CA SER A 19 -10.03 -14.80 20.89
C SER A 19 -9.55 -15.74 22.01
N GLN A 20 -8.40 -16.35 21.80
CA GLN A 20 -7.71 -17.11 22.85
C GLN A 20 -6.69 -16.25 23.62
N GLY A 21 -6.50 -14.98 23.20
CA GLY A 21 -5.58 -14.05 23.82
C GLY A 21 -6.27 -12.99 24.70
N GLU A 22 -5.48 -12.18 25.35
CA GLU A 22 -5.96 -11.02 26.10
C GLU A 22 -6.68 -10.01 25.21
N VAL A 23 -7.54 -9.18 25.80
CA VAL A 23 -8.27 -8.12 25.07
C VAL A 23 -7.26 -7.05 24.67
N GLY A 24 -7.02 -6.89 23.35
CA GLY A 24 -6.18 -5.84 22.81
C GLY A 24 -6.84 -4.45 22.87
N LEU A 25 -6.12 -3.45 22.41
CA LEU A 25 -6.63 -2.08 22.34
C LEU A 25 -7.80 -1.97 21.34
N ALA A 26 -8.67 -0.98 21.56
CA ALA A 26 -9.74 -0.69 20.65
C ALA A 26 -9.19 -0.34 19.24
N PRO A 27 -9.74 -0.91 18.16
CA PRO A 27 -9.34 -0.58 16.81
C PRO A 27 -9.48 0.91 16.52
N ARG A 28 -8.48 1.49 15.83
CA ARG A 28 -8.47 2.91 15.47
C ARG A 28 -8.70 3.05 13.97
N THR A 29 -9.52 4.02 13.57
CA THR A 29 -9.75 4.36 12.16
C THR A 29 -9.40 5.82 11.95
N ILE A 30 -8.56 6.11 10.94
CA ILE A 30 -8.05 7.45 10.67
C ILE A 30 -8.16 7.74 9.17
N ALA A 31 -8.70 8.92 8.84
CA ALA A 31 -8.80 9.44 7.48
C ALA A 31 -7.71 10.49 7.23
N PHE A 32 -7.12 10.47 6.04
CA PHE A 32 -6.10 11.42 5.60
C PHE A 32 -6.54 12.15 4.33
N ALA A 33 -5.92 13.29 4.04
CA ALA A 33 -6.18 14.04 2.82
C ALA A 33 -5.58 13.36 1.60
N THR A 34 -4.33 12.91 1.72
CA THR A 34 -3.56 12.27 0.64
C THR A 34 -2.93 10.95 1.09
N ILE A 35 -2.54 10.10 0.14
CA ILE A 35 -1.77 8.88 0.41
C ILE A 35 -0.42 9.22 1.07
N GLN A 36 0.20 10.31 0.68
CA GLN A 36 1.47 10.76 1.27
C GLN A 36 1.29 11.10 2.75
N ASP A 37 0.21 11.84 3.10
CA ASP A 37 -0.12 12.14 4.49
C ASP A 37 -0.38 10.86 5.29
N GLU A 38 -1.12 9.91 4.71
CA GLU A 38 -1.42 8.61 5.31
C GLU A 38 -0.12 7.86 5.62
N CYS A 39 0.73 7.65 4.62
CA CYS A 39 1.96 6.89 4.76
C CYS A 39 2.95 7.57 5.71
N SER A 40 3.09 8.90 5.64
CA SER A 40 3.96 9.67 6.53
C SER A 40 3.50 9.58 7.98
N ALA A 41 2.18 9.69 8.23
CA ALA A 41 1.63 9.56 9.58
C ALA A 41 1.80 8.14 10.14
N VAL A 42 1.61 7.11 9.31
CA VAL A 42 1.84 5.71 9.69
C VAL A 42 3.32 5.46 10.02
N ALA A 43 4.23 5.94 9.16
CA ALA A 43 5.67 5.81 9.40
C ALA A 43 6.11 6.51 10.69
N ALA A 44 5.60 7.73 10.95
CA ALA A 44 5.86 8.45 12.19
C ALA A 44 5.31 7.73 13.42
N ALA A 45 4.11 7.15 13.34
CA ALA A 45 3.52 6.35 14.42
C ALA A 45 4.35 5.09 14.72
N ILE A 46 4.84 4.41 13.68
CA ILE A 46 5.72 3.24 13.80
C ILE A 46 7.05 3.65 14.47
N LYS A 47 7.67 4.73 13.99
CA LYS A 47 8.91 5.25 14.57
C LYS A 47 8.75 5.55 16.06
N ASN A 48 7.68 6.21 16.42
CA ASN A 48 7.39 6.51 17.84
C ASN A 48 7.25 5.23 18.69
N LYS A 49 6.58 4.18 18.17
CA LYS A 49 6.48 2.88 18.86
C LYS A 49 7.85 2.22 19.05
N ILE A 50 8.69 2.28 18.04
CA ILE A 50 10.06 1.74 18.11
C ILE A 50 10.88 2.52 19.14
N ASP A 51 10.79 3.85 19.15
CA ASP A 51 11.47 4.71 20.13
C ASP A 51 10.99 4.47 21.56
N GLN A 52 9.75 3.99 21.75
CA GLN A 52 9.19 3.54 23.02
C GLN A 52 9.59 2.11 23.40
N GLY A 53 10.42 1.44 22.60
CA GLY A 53 10.96 0.11 22.88
C GLY A 53 10.19 -1.07 22.27
N VAL A 54 9.20 -0.82 21.41
CA VAL A 54 8.55 -1.89 20.64
C VAL A 54 9.53 -2.40 19.57
N LYS A 55 9.69 -3.72 19.48
CA LYS A 55 10.55 -4.30 18.43
C LYS A 55 9.94 -4.09 17.05
N ALA A 56 10.73 -3.60 16.11
CA ALA A 56 10.28 -3.41 14.72
C ALA A 56 9.70 -4.69 14.10
N SER A 57 10.24 -5.87 14.43
CA SER A 57 9.73 -7.17 13.97
C SER A 57 8.33 -7.53 14.49
N GLU A 58 7.82 -6.82 15.49
CA GLU A 58 6.47 -6.99 16.04
C GLU A 58 5.43 -6.07 15.38
N ILE A 59 5.86 -5.27 14.39
CA ILE A 59 5.02 -4.31 13.68
C ILE A 59 4.89 -4.72 12.21
N ALA A 60 3.67 -4.67 11.68
CA ALA A 60 3.41 -4.85 10.25
C ALA A 60 2.56 -3.72 9.67
N VAL A 61 2.81 -3.44 8.39
CA VAL A 61 1.91 -2.63 7.55
C VAL A 61 1.35 -3.54 6.47
N LEU A 62 0.03 -3.61 6.40
CA LEU A 62 -0.69 -4.44 5.45
C LEU A 62 -1.44 -3.57 4.44
N TYR A 63 -1.37 -3.98 3.18
CA TYR A 63 -2.04 -3.32 2.07
C TYR A 63 -2.66 -4.34 1.12
N ARG A 64 -3.58 -3.89 0.25
CA ARG A 64 -4.32 -4.81 -0.64
C ARG A 64 -3.54 -5.17 -1.89
N VAL A 65 -2.88 -4.21 -2.52
CA VAL A 65 -2.18 -4.38 -3.80
C VAL A 65 -0.73 -3.93 -3.71
N ASN A 66 0.14 -4.60 -4.46
CA ASN A 66 1.58 -4.31 -4.47
C ASN A 66 1.90 -2.85 -4.86
N GLY A 67 1.08 -2.22 -5.69
CA GLY A 67 1.26 -0.81 -6.06
C GLY A 67 1.20 0.17 -4.89
N GLN A 68 0.58 -0.21 -3.77
CA GLN A 68 0.52 0.64 -2.58
C GLN A 68 1.84 0.65 -1.77
N SER A 69 2.79 -0.26 -2.06
CA SER A 69 4.01 -0.39 -1.25
C SER A 69 4.98 0.77 -1.42
N GLU A 70 5.04 1.40 -2.60
CA GLU A 70 6.01 2.47 -2.87
C GLU A 70 5.90 3.61 -1.87
N ALA A 71 4.70 4.16 -1.69
CA ALA A 71 4.48 5.30 -0.81
C ALA A 71 4.86 5.01 0.65
N ILE A 72 4.53 3.83 1.17
CA ILE A 72 4.88 3.46 2.55
C ILE A 72 6.36 3.07 2.68
N GLU A 73 6.96 2.45 1.66
CA GLU A 73 8.39 2.17 1.63
C GLU A 73 9.20 3.47 1.69
N ASN A 74 8.81 4.47 0.89
CA ASN A 74 9.42 5.79 0.90
C ASN A 74 9.24 6.50 2.25
N ALA A 75 8.04 6.50 2.81
CA ALA A 75 7.76 7.13 4.09
C ALA A 75 8.56 6.51 5.25
N LEU A 76 8.70 5.18 5.29
CA LEU A 76 9.51 4.48 6.29
C LEU A 76 11.00 4.80 6.12
N ALA A 77 11.49 4.83 4.88
CA ALA A 77 12.88 5.19 4.58
C ALA A 77 13.19 6.63 5.04
N GLN A 78 12.30 7.59 4.75
CA GLN A 78 12.44 8.98 5.22
C GLN A 78 12.40 9.10 6.75
N ALA A 79 11.62 8.26 7.42
CA ALA A 79 11.55 8.20 8.89
C ALA A 79 12.74 7.46 9.52
N GLY A 80 13.67 6.89 8.72
CA GLY A 80 14.79 6.08 9.21
C GLY A 80 14.34 4.78 9.88
N VAL A 81 13.25 4.18 9.38
CA VAL A 81 12.70 2.91 9.88
C VAL A 81 13.03 1.78 8.91
N ASP A 82 13.76 0.80 9.39
CA ASP A 82 14.08 -0.39 8.60
C ASP A 82 12.84 -1.25 8.36
N TYR A 83 12.66 -1.72 7.12
CA TYR A 83 11.55 -2.56 6.74
C TYR A 83 11.98 -3.71 5.81
N GLN A 84 11.16 -4.75 5.77
CA GLN A 84 11.25 -5.87 4.83
C GLN A 84 9.90 -6.08 4.13
N VAL A 85 9.93 -6.39 2.83
CA VAL A 85 8.73 -6.75 2.07
C VAL A 85 8.59 -8.27 2.07
N ARG A 86 7.40 -8.74 2.47
CA ARG A 86 7.08 -10.17 2.50
C ARG A 86 6.06 -10.54 1.43
N GLY A 87 6.34 -11.61 0.69
CA GLY A 87 5.48 -12.07 -0.40
C GLY A 87 5.65 -11.30 -1.71
N GLY A 88 6.71 -10.54 -1.84
CA GLY A 88 7.06 -9.77 -3.03
C GLY A 88 8.46 -9.18 -2.94
N GLU A 89 8.85 -8.46 -3.97
CA GLU A 89 10.10 -7.68 -3.99
C GLU A 89 9.83 -6.23 -3.58
N ARG A 90 10.84 -5.57 -3.03
CA ARG A 90 10.83 -4.12 -2.81
C ARG A 90 10.51 -3.42 -4.14
N PHE A 91 9.79 -2.31 -4.06
CA PHE A 91 9.29 -1.61 -5.24
C PHE A 91 10.36 -1.39 -6.32
N PHE A 92 11.49 -0.80 -5.94
CA PHE A 92 12.57 -0.51 -6.88
C PHE A 92 13.35 -1.75 -7.39
N ASN A 93 13.17 -2.92 -6.77
CA ASN A 93 13.80 -4.17 -7.23
C ASN A 93 12.95 -4.95 -8.23
N ARG A 94 11.67 -4.59 -8.40
CA ARG A 94 10.77 -5.25 -9.35
C ARG A 94 11.28 -5.13 -10.76
N VAL A 95 11.19 -6.20 -11.54
CA VAL A 95 11.74 -6.30 -12.90
C VAL A 95 11.19 -5.20 -13.83
N GLU A 96 9.90 -4.94 -13.78
CA GLU A 96 9.24 -3.90 -14.58
C GLU A 96 9.70 -2.49 -14.18
N ILE A 97 9.93 -2.25 -12.89
CA ILE A 97 10.41 -0.95 -12.38
C ILE A 97 11.87 -0.73 -12.78
N GLN A 98 12.71 -1.74 -12.65
CA GLN A 98 14.10 -1.68 -13.13
C GLN A 98 14.18 -1.45 -14.64
N ALA A 99 13.28 -2.04 -15.42
CA ALA A 99 13.20 -1.80 -16.86
C ALA A 99 12.78 -0.34 -17.16
N ALA A 100 11.79 0.18 -16.44
CA ALA A 100 11.34 1.56 -16.58
C ALA A 100 12.45 2.56 -16.20
N ILE A 101 13.14 2.36 -15.07
CA ILE A 101 14.24 3.23 -14.64
C ILE A 101 15.36 3.27 -15.69
N ARG A 102 15.74 2.12 -16.25
CA ARG A 102 16.75 2.10 -17.35
C ARG A 102 16.30 2.92 -18.55
N ALA A 103 15.03 2.81 -18.95
CA ALA A 103 14.48 3.56 -20.08
C ALA A 103 14.39 5.07 -19.77
N ILE A 104 14.00 5.45 -18.55
CA ILE A 104 13.97 6.84 -18.08
C ILE A 104 15.37 7.45 -18.10
N ARG A 105 16.38 6.74 -17.59
CA ARG A 105 17.79 7.21 -17.65
C ARG A 105 18.30 7.35 -19.10
N ALA A 106 17.89 6.47 -20.00
CA ALA A 106 18.25 6.59 -21.41
C ALA A 106 17.59 7.82 -22.07
N GLU A 107 16.31 8.09 -21.79
CA GLU A 107 15.60 9.28 -22.25
C GLU A 107 16.20 10.56 -21.66
N ALA A 108 16.57 10.55 -20.36
CA ALA A 108 17.20 11.67 -19.67
C ALA A 108 18.59 12.04 -20.25
N ALA A 109 19.27 11.10 -20.90
CA ALA A 109 20.56 11.33 -21.55
C ALA A 109 20.41 12.04 -22.91
N SER A 110 19.21 12.17 -23.44
CA SER A 110 18.91 12.84 -24.71
C SER A 110 18.10 14.12 -24.46
N PRO A 111 18.38 15.25 -25.13
CA PRO A 111 17.57 16.45 -25.00
C PRO A 111 16.12 16.16 -25.39
N SER A 112 15.19 16.34 -24.47
CA SER A 112 13.75 16.18 -24.69
C SER A 112 13.01 17.36 -24.09
N GLU A 113 12.15 18.01 -24.88
CA GLU A 113 11.26 19.07 -24.42
C GLU A 113 9.90 18.53 -23.94
N LYS A 114 9.73 17.21 -23.91
CA LYS A 114 8.47 16.60 -23.48
C LYS A 114 8.25 16.82 -21.98
N PRO A 115 7.00 17.12 -21.57
CA PRO A 115 6.63 17.07 -20.16
C PRO A 115 6.97 15.72 -19.54
N VAL A 116 7.45 15.71 -18.30
CA VAL A 116 7.91 14.49 -17.60
C VAL A 116 6.83 13.40 -17.61
N PHE A 117 5.61 13.75 -17.26
CA PHE A 117 4.49 12.81 -17.27
C PHE A 117 4.29 12.15 -18.65
N GLN A 118 4.40 12.93 -19.74
CA GLN A 118 4.26 12.38 -21.08
C GLN A 118 5.38 11.40 -21.40
N ALA A 119 6.63 11.77 -21.17
CA ALA A 119 7.78 10.91 -21.43
C ALA A 119 7.71 9.61 -20.63
N VAL A 120 7.42 9.68 -19.33
CA VAL A 120 7.30 8.53 -18.45
C VAL A 120 6.10 7.66 -18.85
N SER A 121 4.95 8.25 -19.22
CA SER A 121 3.78 7.48 -19.66
C SER A 121 4.03 6.72 -20.98
N GLU A 122 4.81 7.30 -21.91
CA GLU A 122 5.23 6.61 -23.15
C GLU A 122 6.14 5.42 -22.83
N ILE A 123 7.10 5.60 -21.91
CA ILE A 123 7.95 4.51 -21.43
C ILE A 123 7.11 3.40 -20.76
N CYS A 124 6.22 3.76 -19.84
CA CYS A 124 5.36 2.78 -19.17
C CYS A 124 4.46 2.03 -20.16
N ARG A 125 3.93 2.71 -21.19
CA ARG A 125 3.16 2.04 -22.27
C ARG A 125 3.99 1.04 -23.04
N SER A 126 5.25 1.35 -23.36
CA SER A 126 6.15 0.41 -24.02
C SER A 126 6.42 -0.85 -23.20
N LEU A 127 6.28 -0.74 -21.87
CA LEU A 127 6.42 -1.84 -20.91
C LEU A 127 5.09 -2.55 -20.60
N GLY A 128 3.98 -2.15 -21.23
CA GLY A 128 2.68 -2.79 -21.09
C GLY A 128 1.68 -2.09 -20.15
N TRP A 129 1.98 -0.87 -19.71
CA TRP A 129 1.00 -0.04 -19.01
C TRP A 129 -0.04 0.53 -20.01
N SER A 130 -1.26 0.70 -19.56
CA SER A 130 -2.35 1.32 -20.30
C SER A 130 -3.18 2.21 -19.38
N THR A 131 -3.95 3.15 -19.96
CA THR A 131 -4.81 4.06 -19.17
C THR A 131 -5.93 3.34 -18.42
N GLN A 132 -6.31 2.16 -18.87
CA GLN A 132 -7.25 1.29 -18.17
C GLN A 132 -6.50 0.06 -17.64
N PRO A 133 -6.72 -0.29 -16.38
CA PRO A 133 -6.09 -1.47 -15.81
C PRO A 133 -6.60 -2.75 -16.47
N PRO A 134 -5.77 -3.82 -16.52
CA PRO A 134 -6.24 -5.15 -16.93
C PRO A 134 -7.45 -5.58 -16.08
N ALA A 135 -8.44 -6.20 -16.73
CA ALA A 135 -9.69 -6.63 -16.07
C ALA A 135 -9.46 -7.80 -15.10
N GLU A 136 -8.50 -8.67 -15.41
CA GLU A 136 -8.21 -9.86 -14.63
C GLU A 136 -7.12 -9.62 -13.59
N ALA A 137 -7.26 -10.24 -12.43
CA ALA A 137 -6.20 -10.29 -11.41
C ALA A 137 -5.03 -11.16 -11.90
N GLY A 138 -3.82 -10.92 -11.39
CA GLY A 138 -2.63 -11.72 -11.68
C GLY A 138 -1.44 -10.87 -12.11
N VAL A 139 -0.41 -11.53 -12.64
CA VAL A 139 0.91 -10.94 -12.94
C VAL A 139 0.82 -9.69 -13.84
N LEU A 140 -0.08 -9.68 -14.84
CA LEU A 140 -0.25 -8.52 -15.71
C LEU A 140 -0.84 -7.32 -14.95
N ARG A 141 -1.75 -7.57 -14.02
CA ARG A 141 -2.34 -6.55 -13.18
C ARG A 141 -1.32 -6.01 -12.18
N GLU A 142 -0.57 -6.86 -11.52
CA GLU A 142 0.48 -6.46 -10.58
C GLU A 142 1.56 -5.62 -11.28
N LYS A 143 1.97 -6.02 -12.48
CA LYS A 143 2.89 -5.24 -13.30
C LYS A 143 2.31 -3.88 -13.67
N TRP A 144 1.04 -3.84 -14.07
CA TRP A 144 0.36 -2.59 -14.37
C TRP A 144 0.31 -1.66 -13.15
N GLU A 145 -0.01 -2.20 -11.97
CA GLU A 145 -0.06 -1.45 -10.71
C GLU A 145 1.31 -0.88 -10.33
N SER A 146 2.39 -1.66 -10.50
CA SER A 146 3.76 -1.18 -10.27
C SER A 146 4.10 -0.01 -11.21
N LEU A 147 3.85 -0.13 -12.50
CA LEU A 147 4.12 0.93 -13.48
C LEU A 147 3.22 2.16 -13.26
N ASN A 148 1.98 1.96 -12.84
CA ASN A 148 1.06 3.04 -12.50
C ASN A 148 1.54 3.82 -11.26
N SER A 149 2.08 3.13 -10.27
CA SER A 149 2.68 3.76 -9.09
C SER A 149 3.94 4.54 -9.44
N LEU A 150 4.78 4.01 -10.34
CA LEU A 150 5.93 4.75 -10.83
C LEU A 150 5.52 6.05 -11.56
N LEU A 151 4.47 5.97 -12.38
CA LEU A 151 3.93 7.14 -13.07
C LEU A 151 3.38 8.17 -12.07
N ALA A 152 2.75 7.73 -10.99
CA ALA A 152 2.22 8.60 -9.95
C ALA A 152 3.30 9.47 -9.26
N ILE A 153 4.54 9.00 -9.19
CA ILE A 153 5.65 9.79 -8.61
C ILE A 153 5.89 11.07 -9.42
N THR A 154 5.57 11.10 -10.72
CA THR A 154 5.73 12.32 -11.53
C THR A 154 4.86 13.48 -11.05
N ASP A 155 3.74 13.20 -10.38
CA ASP A 155 2.82 14.23 -9.87
C ASP A 155 3.37 14.93 -8.60
N GLU A 156 4.39 14.35 -7.98
CA GLU A 156 5.07 14.91 -6.80
C GLU A 156 6.17 15.90 -7.18
N LEU A 157 6.53 15.96 -8.47
CA LEU A 157 7.57 16.84 -8.97
C LEU A 157 7.06 18.27 -9.19
N PRO A 158 7.96 19.29 -9.11
CA PRO A 158 7.66 20.63 -9.57
C PRO A 158 7.19 20.65 -11.04
N ALA A 159 6.31 21.58 -11.39
CA ALA A 159 5.72 21.66 -12.73
C ALA A 159 6.77 21.86 -13.85
N GLU A 160 7.90 22.48 -13.53
CA GLU A 160 9.03 22.71 -14.43
C GLU A 160 10.07 21.60 -14.47
N ALA A 161 9.88 20.53 -13.69
CA ALA A 161 10.83 19.42 -13.61
C ALA A 161 11.02 18.74 -14.97
N THR A 162 12.24 18.33 -15.23
CA THR A 162 12.65 17.60 -16.43
C THR A 162 12.71 16.10 -16.17
N ILE A 163 12.79 15.30 -17.24
CA ILE A 163 12.99 13.85 -17.09
C ILE A 163 14.33 13.51 -16.42
N ALA A 164 15.33 14.40 -16.54
CA ALA A 164 16.60 14.26 -15.83
C ALA A 164 16.43 14.45 -14.32
N ASP A 165 15.61 15.43 -13.89
CA ASP A 165 15.27 15.63 -12.48
C ASP A 165 14.52 14.41 -11.93
N PHE A 166 13.61 13.84 -12.72
CA PHE A 166 12.92 12.61 -12.34
C PHE A 166 13.86 11.42 -12.20
N ALA A 167 14.82 11.27 -13.09
CA ALA A 167 15.83 10.21 -12.96
C ALA A 167 16.66 10.34 -11.68
N VAL A 168 17.02 11.58 -11.30
CA VAL A 168 17.72 11.86 -10.02
C VAL A 168 16.85 11.50 -8.83
N GLU A 169 15.58 11.92 -8.82
CA GLU A 169 14.62 11.59 -7.76
C GLU A 169 14.48 10.07 -7.57
N LEU A 170 14.35 9.31 -8.66
CA LEU A 170 14.29 7.85 -8.61
C LEU A 170 15.57 7.23 -8.03
N ASP A 171 16.74 7.79 -8.36
CA ASP A 171 18.02 7.34 -7.83
C ASP A 171 18.13 7.61 -6.32
N GLU A 172 17.63 8.75 -5.85
CA GLU A 172 17.61 9.09 -4.42
C GLU A 172 16.67 8.17 -3.64
N ARG A 173 15.47 7.94 -4.15
CA ARG A 173 14.51 6.98 -3.54
C ARG A 173 15.07 5.57 -3.51
N GLN A 174 15.72 5.12 -4.58
CA GLN A 174 16.34 3.79 -4.63
C GLN A 174 17.49 3.65 -3.62
N ARG A 175 18.31 4.69 -3.42
CA ARG A 175 19.41 4.68 -2.43
C ARG A 175 18.93 4.71 -0.99
N SER A 176 17.80 5.36 -0.70
CA SER A 176 17.24 5.45 0.65
C SER A 176 16.66 4.12 1.16
N GLN A 177 16.46 3.15 0.26
CA GLN A 177 15.98 1.82 0.62
C GLN A 177 17.10 0.95 1.20
N HIS A 178 17.23 0.93 2.53
CA HIS A 178 18.25 0.16 3.25
C HIS A 178 18.06 -1.36 3.14
N GLU A 179 19.14 -2.13 3.28
CA GLU A 179 19.08 -3.60 3.36
C GLU A 179 18.33 -4.06 4.63
N PRO A 180 17.57 -5.18 4.57
CA PRO A 180 16.78 -5.65 5.70
C PRO A 180 17.68 -6.12 6.85
N ILE A 181 17.54 -5.50 8.01
CA ILE A 181 18.12 -5.97 9.27
C ILE A 181 17.15 -7.00 9.87
N LYS A 182 17.66 -7.97 10.67
CA LYS A 182 16.85 -9.04 11.31
C LYS A 182 15.67 -8.55 12.16
N ALA A 183 15.61 -7.27 12.50
CA ALA A 183 14.57 -6.64 13.33
C ALA A 183 13.89 -5.50 12.57
N ALA A 184 13.29 -5.78 11.42
CA ALA A 184 12.65 -4.79 10.55
C ALA A 184 11.12 -4.87 10.62
N VAL A 185 10.44 -3.75 10.34
CA VAL A 185 8.98 -3.70 10.14
C VAL A 185 8.60 -4.54 8.92
N THR A 186 7.52 -5.31 9.03
CA THR A 186 7.07 -6.12 7.90
C THR A 186 6.05 -5.36 7.06
N LEU A 187 6.35 -5.18 5.77
CA LEU A 187 5.39 -4.75 4.75
C LEU A 187 4.87 -5.98 4.01
N SER A 188 3.55 -6.10 3.86
CA SER A 188 2.97 -7.27 3.20
C SER A 188 1.63 -6.97 2.57
N THR A 189 1.29 -7.64 1.47
CA THR A 189 -0.11 -7.70 1.08
C THR A 189 -0.91 -8.52 2.10
N ILE A 190 -2.20 -8.22 2.21
CA ILE A 190 -3.11 -8.97 3.11
C ILE A 190 -3.08 -10.47 2.77
N HIS A 191 -2.96 -10.82 1.48
CA HIS A 191 -2.86 -12.22 1.05
C HIS A 191 -1.61 -12.93 1.58
N ALA A 192 -0.45 -12.28 1.46
CA ALA A 192 0.82 -12.85 1.91
C ALA A 192 0.96 -12.86 3.44
N ALA A 193 0.11 -12.09 4.14
CA ALA A 193 0.04 -12.07 5.61
C ALA A 193 -0.73 -13.25 6.20
N LYS A 194 -1.36 -14.11 5.39
CA LYS A 194 -2.13 -15.26 5.88
C LYS A 194 -1.23 -16.19 6.70
N GLY A 195 -1.68 -16.54 7.91
CA GLY A 195 -0.94 -17.41 8.85
C GLY A 195 0.14 -16.71 9.68
N LEU A 196 0.33 -15.41 9.49
CA LEU A 196 1.25 -14.58 10.28
C LEU A 196 0.48 -13.73 11.28
N GLU A 197 1.16 -13.25 12.32
CA GLU A 197 0.57 -12.37 13.32
C GLU A 197 1.63 -11.44 13.90
N TRP A 198 1.22 -10.19 14.23
CA TRP A 198 2.08 -9.18 14.83
C TRP A 198 1.40 -8.53 16.05
N GLN A 199 2.18 -7.94 16.94
CA GLN A 199 1.63 -7.20 18.06
C GLN A 199 0.86 -5.97 17.59
N ILE A 200 1.40 -5.26 16.59
CA ILE A 200 0.84 -4.03 16.04
C ILE A 200 0.69 -4.18 14.52
N VAL A 201 -0.50 -3.89 14.02
CA VAL A 201 -0.79 -3.91 12.58
C VAL A 201 -1.37 -2.56 12.16
N HIS A 202 -0.83 -1.99 11.08
CA HIS A 202 -1.42 -0.90 10.35
C HIS A 202 -1.96 -1.43 9.02
N MET A 203 -3.24 -1.27 8.75
CA MET A 203 -3.83 -1.55 7.43
C MET A 203 -4.06 -0.23 6.72
N ILE A 204 -3.40 -0.01 5.59
CA ILE A 204 -3.39 1.26 4.86
C ILE A 204 -4.18 1.18 3.55
N GLY A 205 -4.59 2.34 3.04
CA GLY A 205 -5.25 2.49 1.74
C GLY A 205 -6.61 1.79 1.66
N LEU A 206 -7.38 1.82 2.75
CA LEU A 206 -8.68 1.16 2.82
C LEU A 206 -9.79 2.01 2.17
N THR A 207 -9.70 2.16 0.85
CA THR A 207 -10.65 2.93 0.02
C THR A 207 -11.35 2.04 -0.99
N GLU A 208 -12.53 2.50 -1.45
CA GLU A 208 -13.16 1.94 -2.65
C GLU A 208 -12.17 1.93 -3.81
N GLY A 209 -12.11 0.78 -4.49
CA GLY A 209 -11.17 0.54 -5.60
C GLY A 209 -9.85 -0.11 -5.17
N TYR A 210 -9.46 -0.04 -3.90
CA TYR A 210 -8.39 -0.83 -3.33
C TYR A 210 -8.91 -1.98 -2.45
N LEU A 211 -9.80 -1.73 -1.49
CA LEU A 211 -10.45 -2.78 -0.71
C LEU A 211 -11.91 -2.38 -0.41
N PRO A 212 -12.90 -2.89 -1.13
CA PRO A 212 -12.77 -3.87 -2.21
C PRO A 212 -12.06 -3.33 -3.45
N ILE A 213 -11.41 -4.22 -4.18
CA ILE A 213 -10.70 -3.87 -5.40
C ILE A 213 -11.69 -3.56 -6.53
N THR A 214 -11.35 -2.67 -7.47
CA THR A 214 -12.26 -2.12 -8.49
C THR A 214 -12.98 -3.20 -9.32
N TYR A 215 -12.34 -4.33 -9.58
CA TYR A 215 -12.90 -5.40 -10.41
C TYR A 215 -13.72 -6.44 -9.62
N ALA A 216 -13.79 -6.34 -8.31
CA ALA A 216 -14.71 -7.16 -7.50
C ALA A 216 -16.13 -6.61 -7.65
N THR A 217 -16.86 -7.11 -8.65
CA THR A 217 -18.18 -6.62 -9.03
C THR A 217 -19.33 -7.56 -8.67
N THR A 218 -19.04 -8.85 -8.55
CA THR A 218 -20.03 -9.85 -8.14
C THR A 218 -20.10 -9.98 -6.62
N GLU A 219 -21.23 -10.48 -6.12
CA GLU A 219 -21.37 -10.74 -4.68
C GLU A 219 -20.31 -11.74 -4.15
N ALA A 220 -19.91 -12.71 -4.97
CA ALA A 220 -18.90 -13.70 -4.58
C ALA A 220 -17.52 -13.03 -4.41
N GLU A 221 -17.14 -12.16 -5.35
CA GLU A 221 -15.89 -11.40 -5.29
C GLU A 221 -15.90 -10.40 -4.13
N LEU A 222 -17.01 -9.69 -3.91
CA LEU A 222 -17.15 -8.77 -2.77
C LEU A 222 -17.07 -9.51 -1.43
N ARG A 223 -17.61 -10.73 -1.34
CA ARG A 223 -17.47 -11.58 -0.15
C ARG A 223 -16.02 -11.98 0.08
N GLU A 224 -15.26 -12.27 -0.97
CA GLU A 224 -13.83 -12.60 -0.83
C GLU A 224 -13.02 -11.37 -0.39
N GLU A 225 -13.27 -10.18 -0.93
CA GLU A 225 -12.63 -8.93 -0.48
C GLU A 225 -12.96 -8.63 0.99
N LYS A 226 -14.19 -8.85 1.42
CA LYS A 226 -14.60 -8.74 2.81
C LYS A 226 -13.86 -9.74 3.71
N ARG A 227 -13.68 -10.97 3.22
CA ARG A 227 -12.90 -12.01 3.91
C ARG A 227 -11.43 -11.61 4.03
N LEU A 228 -10.85 -11.00 3.00
CA LEU A 228 -9.50 -10.48 3.06
C LEU A 228 -9.36 -9.37 4.11
N MET A 229 -10.30 -8.44 4.19
CA MET A 229 -10.30 -7.44 5.26
C MET A 229 -10.35 -8.10 6.64
N TYR A 230 -11.20 -9.11 6.81
CA TYR A 230 -11.25 -9.90 8.04
C TYR A 230 -9.89 -10.53 8.37
N VAL A 231 -9.25 -11.17 7.38
CA VAL A 231 -7.91 -11.76 7.55
C VAL A 231 -6.92 -10.70 8.01
N GLY A 232 -6.87 -9.55 7.36
CA GLY A 232 -5.96 -8.45 7.72
C GLY A 232 -6.15 -7.98 9.17
N ILE A 233 -7.41 -7.75 9.58
CA ILE A 233 -7.74 -7.32 10.95
C ILE A 233 -7.29 -8.37 11.97
N THR A 234 -7.48 -9.65 11.69
CA THR A 234 -7.12 -10.74 12.60
C THR A 234 -5.62 -11.01 12.69
N ARG A 235 -4.78 -10.32 11.92
CA ARG A 235 -3.31 -10.41 12.04
C ARG A 235 -2.76 -9.63 13.24
N ALA A 236 -3.55 -8.72 13.80
CA ALA A 236 -3.18 -7.95 14.97
C ALA A 236 -3.45 -8.72 16.26
N LYS A 237 -2.44 -8.88 17.11
CA LYS A 237 -2.58 -9.47 18.46
C LYS A 237 -3.08 -8.45 19.46
N ASN A 238 -2.56 -7.23 19.43
CA ASN A 238 -2.81 -6.22 20.46
C ASN A 238 -3.39 -4.91 19.89
N GLU A 239 -2.79 -4.36 18.84
CA GLU A 239 -3.18 -3.04 18.32
C GLU A 239 -3.38 -3.10 16.81
N ILE A 240 -4.52 -2.56 16.34
CA ILE A 240 -4.79 -2.38 14.92
C ILE A 240 -5.20 -0.94 14.62
N THR A 241 -4.60 -0.38 13.57
CA THR A 241 -4.99 0.91 13.00
C THR A 241 -5.38 0.70 11.55
N LEU A 242 -6.57 1.18 11.20
CA LEU A 242 -7.13 1.14 9.85
C LEU A 242 -7.08 2.55 9.28
N THR A 243 -6.43 2.74 8.13
CA THR A 243 -6.29 4.07 7.53
C THR A 243 -6.75 4.12 6.09
N TRP A 244 -7.13 5.30 5.66
CA TRP A 244 -7.49 5.58 4.27
C TRP A 244 -7.23 7.03 3.91
N ALA A 245 -6.99 7.31 2.63
CA ALA A 245 -6.76 8.65 2.10
C ALA A 245 -7.84 9.04 1.09
N LYS A 246 -8.27 10.32 1.12
CA LYS A 246 -9.26 10.86 0.18
C LYS A 246 -8.73 10.96 -1.24
N ARG A 247 -7.43 11.20 -1.42
CA ARG A 247 -6.82 11.42 -2.73
C ARG A 247 -5.63 10.51 -2.93
N ASP A 248 -5.54 10.02 -4.14
CA ASP A 248 -4.35 9.42 -4.72
C ASP A 248 -3.50 10.52 -5.37
N ALA A 249 -2.20 10.34 -5.46
CA ALA A 249 -1.31 11.32 -6.11
C ALA A 249 -1.73 11.66 -7.55
N THR A 250 -2.33 10.70 -8.27
CA THR A 250 -2.72 10.84 -9.68
C THR A 250 -4.18 11.23 -9.90
N SER A 251 -5.00 11.31 -8.87
CA SER A 251 -6.44 11.49 -9.00
C SER A 251 -6.92 12.86 -8.54
N THR A 252 -7.60 13.59 -9.41
CA THR A 252 -8.36 14.79 -9.05
C THR A 252 -9.69 14.47 -8.37
N ARG A 253 -10.11 13.21 -8.32
CA ARG A 253 -11.35 12.77 -7.69
C ARG A 253 -11.08 12.28 -6.28
N ASP A 254 -11.93 12.72 -5.36
CA ASP A 254 -11.93 12.18 -4.00
C ASP A 254 -12.34 10.70 -4.03
N ARG A 255 -11.65 9.87 -3.26
CA ARG A 255 -11.97 8.48 -3.01
C ARG A 255 -12.87 8.37 -1.80
N GLU A 256 -13.79 7.44 -1.84
CA GLU A 256 -14.60 7.08 -0.69
C GLU A 256 -13.88 6.06 0.19
N PRO A 257 -14.10 6.09 1.52
CA PRO A 257 -13.61 5.01 2.37
C PRO A 257 -14.20 3.67 1.94
N SER A 258 -13.49 2.59 2.22
CA SER A 258 -14.00 1.24 1.97
C SER A 258 -15.40 1.06 2.55
N ARG A 259 -16.34 0.55 1.75
CA ARG A 259 -17.71 0.23 2.19
C ARG A 259 -17.76 -0.71 3.39
N PHE A 260 -16.70 -1.47 3.63
CA PHE A 260 -16.60 -2.37 4.76
C PHE A 260 -16.46 -1.64 6.10
N PHE A 261 -16.04 -0.35 6.12
CA PHE A 261 -16.03 0.47 7.34
C PHE A 261 -17.42 0.65 7.94
N ASN A 262 -18.44 0.83 7.11
CA ASN A 262 -19.80 0.99 7.60
C ASN A 262 -20.25 -0.20 8.45
N GLN A 263 -19.82 -1.41 8.08
CA GLN A 263 -20.13 -2.62 8.82
C GLN A 263 -19.30 -2.74 10.11
N LEU A 264 -18.04 -2.29 10.07
CA LEU A 264 -17.16 -2.29 11.24
C LEU A 264 -17.58 -1.26 12.29
N LEU A 265 -18.08 -0.09 11.86
CA LEU A 265 -18.38 1.06 12.72
C LEU A 265 -19.86 1.11 13.13
N ALA A 266 -20.75 0.38 12.46
CA ALA A 266 -22.21 0.48 12.57
C ALA A 266 -22.81 0.09 13.95
N ARG A 267 -22.00 -0.24 14.96
CA ARG A 267 -22.45 -0.47 16.34
C ARG A 267 -21.39 0.04 17.32
N GLY A 268 -21.36 1.35 17.53
CA GLY A 268 -20.74 2.00 18.68
C GLY A 268 -21.80 2.27 19.73
#